data_9b9410edfac87c88d0883e42b37e877f
#
_entry.id   9b9410edfac87c88d0883e42b37e877f
#
_cell.length_a   1.000
_cell.length_b   1.000
_cell.length_c   1.000
_cell.angle_alpha   90.00
_cell.angle_beta   90.00
_cell.angle_gamma   90.00
#
_symmetry.space_group_name_H-M   'P 1'
#
loop_
_entity.id
_entity.type
_entity.pdbx_description
1 polymer ?
#
loop_
_entity_poly.entity_id
_entity_poly.type
_entity_poly.pdbx_seq_one_letter_code
_entity_poly.pdbx_strand_id
1 'polypeptide(L)'
;MPDGLIDGVLILGDLVDCYQLSSFDKDPRNRAFGEELVAVGQILDVIQDRIRPKSTVWKYGNHEYRHERFLFKRAPELLDVRRVRPHGEVETDDDGALFSFEEYLSTKERGIITIPAKHPLDHGALTILHGDEWQRGMSNSVNPARTAYLRGKECALVAHSHVTSEHTEQSMRGVMVTCWSSGCLCNLHPEWAPINKWNHGVTRLTTGHEWSIDNRRIHGGKVA
;
A
#
# COMPACT_ATOMS: atom_id res chain seq x y z
N MET A 1 -19.09 8.12 11.82
CA MET A 1 -18.51 9.44 11.60
C MET A 1 -19.49 10.24 10.76
N PRO A 2 -19.65 11.55 10.93
CA PRO A 2 -20.47 12.33 10.02
C PRO A 2 -19.89 12.26 8.61
N ASP A 3 -20.77 12.15 7.61
CA ASP A 3 -20.40 12.10 6.20
C ASP A 3 -19.54 13.31 5.82
N GLY A 4 -18.40 13.08 5.15
CA GLY A 4 -17.55 14.13 4.60
C GLY A 4 -16.34 14.57 5.43
N LEU A 5 -15.96 13.84 6.50
CA LEU A 5 -14.78 14.17 7.31
C LEU A 5 -13.44 13.68 6.69
N ILE A 6 -13.49 12.80 5.70
CA ILE A 6 -12.30 12.23 5.04
C ILE A 6 -12.35 12.59 3.56
N ASP A 7 -11.41 13.45 3.13
CA ASP A 7 -11.33 13.85 1.73
C ASP A 7 -10.70 12.75 0.86
N GLY A 8 -9.75 11.99 1.40
CA GLY A 8 -9.10 10.93 0.65
C GLY A 8 -8.72 9.72 1.49
N VAL A 9 -8.62 8.57 0.86
CA VAL A 9 -8.04 7.36 1.41
C VAL A 9 -6.80 7.00 0.61
N LEU A 10 -5.70 6.80 1.32
CA LEU A 10 -4.45 6.32 0.75
C LEU A 10 -4.15 4.91 1.27
N ILE A 11 -4.14 3.95 0.38
CA ILE A 11 -3.75 2.56 0.66
C ILE A 11 -2.26 2.45 0.36
N LEU A 12 -1.45 2.18 1.39
CA LEU A 12 0.01 2.18 1.31
C LEU A 12 0.60 0.80 0.96
N GLY A 13 -0.01 0.10 0.03
CA GLY A 13 0.46 -1.16 -0.51
C GLY A 13 0.11 -2.40 0.33
N ASP A 14 0.43 -3.55 -0.26
CA ASP A 14 0.17 -4.87 0.30
C ASP A 14 -1.32 -5.10 0.62
N LEU A 15 -2.22 -4.51 -0.20
CA LEU A 15 -3.66 -4.76 -0.12
C LEU A 15 -3.99 -6.16 -0.62
N VAL A 16 -3.29 -6.62 -1.66
CA VAL A 16 -3.32 -7.98 -2.19
C VAL A 16 -2.07 -8.71 -1.71
N ASP A 17 -2.22 -9.82 -1.00
CA ASP A 17 -1.08 -10.61 -0.50
C ASP A 17 -0.32 -11.30 -1.64
N CYS A 18 -1.02 -11.69 -2.71
CA CYS A 18 -0.45 -12.48 -3.79
C CYS A 18 0.26 -13.75 -3.28
N TYR A 19 -0.34 -14.41 -2.29
CA TYR A 19 0.25 -15.59 -1.62
C TYR A 19 0.69 -16.66 -2.62
N GLN A 20 -0.20 -17.02 -3.58
CA GLN A 20 0.08 -18.05 -4.57
C GLN A 20 1.16 -17.66 -5.59
N LEU A 21 1.41 -16.36 -5.77
CA LEU A 21 2.42 -15.83 -6.68
C LEU A 21 3.78 -15.58 -5.98
N SER A 22 3.81 -15.81 -4.67
CA SER A 22 5.03 -15.67 -3.86
C SER A 22 6.14 -16.62 -4.33
N SER A 23 7.38 -16.24 -4.13
CA SER A 23 8.56 -17.08 -4.33
C SER A 23 8.93 -17.93 -3.11
N PHE A 24 8.24 -17.74 -1.98
CA PHE A 24 8.42 -18.54 -0.77
C PHE A 24 7.65 -19.85 -0.86
N ASP A 25 8.02 -20.82 -0.03
CA ASP A 25 7.27 -22.06 0.15
C ASP A 25 5.84 -21.71 0.61
N LYS A 26 4.87 -22.39 0.04
CA LYS A 26 3.46 -22.13 0.28
C LYS A 26 2.65 -23.41 0.23
N ASP A 27 1.63 -23.46 1.06
CA ASP A 27 0.66 -24.55 1.00
C ASP A 27 -0.24 -24.35 -0.23
N PRO A 28 -0.21 -25.24 -1.22
CA PRO A 28 -1.03 -25.11 -2.43
C PRO A 28 -2.52 -25.21 -2.15
N ARG A 29 -2.94 -25.68 -0.98
CA ARG A 29 -4.34 -25.78 -0.54
C ARG A 29 -4.88 -24.45 -0.02
N ASN A 30 -4.00 -23.52 0.31
CA ASN A 30 -4.38 -22.24 0.91
C ASN A 30 -4.55 -21.17 -0.17
N ARG A 31 -5.61 -20.39 -0.03
CA ARG A 31 -5.89 -19.12 -0.71
C ARG A 31 -5.74 -19.18 -2.24
N ALA A 32 -6.81 -19.52 -2.92
CA ALA A 32 -6.89 -19.31 -4.37
C ALA A 32 -6.75 -17.82 -4.70
N PHE A 33 -5.91 -17.46 -5.66
CA PHE A 33 -5.67 -16.06 -6.04
C PHE A 33 -6.96 -15.32 -6.44
N GLY A 34 -7.88 -16.01 -7.13
CA GLY A 34 -9.18 -15.42 -7.47
C GLY A 34 -10.05 -15.09 -6.24
N GLU A 35 -10.05 -15.94 -5.21
CA GLU A 35 -10.78 -15.68 -3.95
C GLU A 35 -10.19 -14.49 -3.20
N GLU A 36 -8.87 -14.34 -3.26
CA GLU A 36 -8.16 -13.18 -2.70
C GLU A 36 -8.60 -11.87 -3.38
N LEU A 37 -8.67 -11.86 -4.71
CA LEU A 37 -9.14 -10.70 -5.47
C LEU A 37 -10.60 -10.34 -5.13
N VAL A 38 -11.47 -11.34 -4.94
CA VAL A 38 -12.85 -11.12 -4.50
C VAL A 38 -12.88 -10.45 -3.12
N ALA A 39 -12.08 -10.93 -2.17
CA ALA A 39 -12.01 -10.35 -0.83
C ALA A 39 -11.48 -8.90 -0.87
N VAL A 40 -10.48 -8.62 -1.69
CA VAL A 40 -9.97 -7.26 -1.89
C VAL A 40 -11.02 -6.35 -2.51
N GLY A 41 -11.76 -6.83 -3.52
CA GLY A 41 -12.89 -6.09 -4.09
C GLY A 41 -13.92 -5.70 -3.03
N GLN A 42 -14.28 -6.62 -2.12
CA GLN A 42 -15.19 -6.32 -1.01
C GLN A 42 -14.62 -5.28 -0.03
N ILE A 43 -13.31 -5.29 0.23
CA ILE A 43 -12.67 -4.26 1.05
C ILE A 43 -12.79 -2.89 0.38
N LEU A 44 -12.54 -2.82 -0.92
CA LEU A 44 -12.69 -1.58 -1.69
C LEU A 44 -14.12 -1.08 -1.68
N ASP A 45 -15.12 -1.97 -1.81
CA ASP A 45 -16.54 -1.63 -1.69
C ASP A 45 -16.85 -1.03 -0.31
N VAL A 46 -16.35 -1.65 0.77
CA VAL A 46 -16.52 -1.13 2.15
C VAL A 46 -15.90 0.27 2.29
N ILE A 47 -14.72 0.52 1.74
CA ILE A 47 -14.10 1.84 1.76
C ILE A 47 -14.99 2.87 1.05
N GLN A 48 -15.48 2.54 -0.14
CA GLN A 48 -16.30 3.42 -0.94
C GLN A 48 -17.68 3.68 -0.31
N ASP A 49 -18.32 2.65 0.23
CA ASP A 49 -19.68 2.73 0.78
C ASP A 49 -19.74 3.34 2.18
N ARG A 50 -18.72 3.06 3.03
CA ARG A 50 -18.73 3.46 4.45
C ARG A 50 -17.94 4.73 4.72
N ILE A 51 -16.80 4.91 4.05
CA ILE A 51 -15.93 6.09 4.22
C ILE A 51 -16.35 7.19 3.25
N ARG A 52 -16.72 6.83 2.03
CA ARG A 52 -17.13 7.75 0.95
C ARG A 52 -16.10 8.86 0.69
N PRO A 53 -14.82 8.51 0.50
CA PRO A 53 -13.78 9.49 0.24
C PRO A 53 -14.03 10.17 -1.11
N LYS A 54 -13.60 11.43 -1.25
CA LYS A 54 -13.63 12.13 -2.56
C LYS A 54 -12.58 11.58 -3.52
N SER A 55 -11.51 10.98 -2.98
CA SER A 55 -10.47 10.32 -3.77
C SER A 55 -9.93 9.09 -3.04
N THR A 56 -9.59 8.07 -3.80
CA THR A 56 -8.89 6.88 -3.29
C THR A 56 -7.63 6.68 -4.13
N VAL A 57 -6.50 6.58 -3.45
CA VAL A 57 -5.21 6.29 -4.06
C VAL A 57 -4.70 4.96 -3.52
N TRP A 58 -4.34 4.06 -4.41
CA TRP A 58 -3.71 2.80 -4.04
C TRP A 58 -2.28 2.77 -4.55
N LYS A 59 -1.33 2.98 -3.66
CA LYS A 59 0.09 2.80 -3.95
C LYS A 59 0.45 1.33 -3.77
N TYR A 60 0.99 0.72 -4.79
CA TYR A 60 1.42 -0.68 -4.74
C TYR A 60 2.64 -0.88 -3.84
N GLY A 61 2.62 -1.99 -3.09
CA GLY A 61 3.72 -2.47 -2.30
C GLY A 61 4.47 -3.62 -2.96
N ASN A 62 5.28 -4.31 -2.18
CA ASN A 62 6.06 -5.44 -2.68
C ASN A 62 5.20 -6.70 -2.94
N HIS A 63 4.01 -6.80 -2.35
CA HIS A 63 3.11 -7.92 -2.59
C HIS A 63 2.42 -7.79 -3.95
N GLU A 64 1.90 -6.61 -4.30
CA GLU A 64 1.39 -6.37 -5.65
C GLU A 64 2.49 -6.59 -6.70
N TYR A 65 3.73 -6.20 -6.41
CA TYR A 65 4.86 -6.44 -7.31
C TYR A 65 5.17 -7.93 -7.52
N ARG A 66 4.71 -8.85 -6.64
CA ARG A 66 4.81 -10.31 -6.86
C ARG A 66 4.07 -10.74 -8.12
N HIS A 67 2.91 -10.14 -8.41
CA HIS A 67 2.12 -10.41 -9.60
C HIS A 67 2.92 -10.05 -10.87
N GLU A 68 3.42 -8.83 -10.95
CA GLU A 68 4.23 -8.38 -12.08
C GLU A 68 5.47 -9.26 -12.27
N ARG A 69 6.20 -9.55 -11.19
CA ARG A 69 7.36 -10.46 -11.24
C ARG A 69 7.00 -11.88 -11.66
N PHE A 70 5.82 -12.36 -11.31
CA PHE A 70 5.35 -13.65 -11.76
C PHE A 70 5.15 -13.64 -13.27
N LEU A 71 4.49 -12.63 -13.81
CA LEU A 71 4.33 -12.48 -15.26
C LEU A 71 5.70 -12.40 -15.96
N PHE A 72 6.60 -11.54 -15.52
CA PHE A 72 7.95 -11.42 -16.09
C PHE A 72 8.69 -12.76 -16.19
N LYS A 73 8.51 -13.63 -15.22
CA LYS A 73 9.24 -14.91 -15.14
C LYS A 73 8.52 -16.09 -15.77
N ARG A 74 7.22 -16.09 -15.84
CA ARG A 74 6.40 -17.24 -16.15
C ARG A 74 5.52 -17.09 -17.37
N ALA A 75 5.14 -15.86 -17.69
CA ALA A 75 4.22 -15.57 -18.80
C ALA A 75 4.44 -14.14 -19.33
N PRO A 76 5.67 -13.79 -19.78
CA PRO A 76 5.96 -12.43 -20.25
C PRO A 76 5.11 -12.03 -21.46
N GLU A 77 4.64 -12.97 -22.23
CA GLU A 77 3.74 -12.79 -23.36
C GLU A 77 2.35 -12.27 -22.98
N LEU A 78 1.99 -12.29 -21.69
CA LEU A 78 0.71 -11.75 -21.21
C LEU A 78 0.80 -10.26 -20.82
N LEU A 79 1.99 -9.70 -20.76
CA LEU A 79 2.20 -8.32 -20.29
C LEU A 79 1.64 -7.26 -21.26
N ASP A 80 1.62 -7.56 -22.53
CA ASP A 80 1.14 -6.64 -23.58
C ASP A 80 -0.26 -7.00 -24.10
N VAL A 81 -0.89 -8.01 -23.52
CA VAL A 81 -2.26 -8.38 -23.90
C VAL A 81 -3.22 -7.28 -23.48
N ARG A 82 -3.95 -6.76 -24.46
CA ARG A 82 -4.92 -5.68 -24.29
C ARG A 82 -6.30 -6.14 -24.72
N ARG A 83 -7.31 -5.43 -24.25
CA ARG A 83 -8.69 -5.63 -24.70
C ARG A 83 -8.81 -5.19 -26.15
N VAL A 84 -9.31 -6.08 -27.00
CA VAL A 84 -9.62 -5.78 -28.41
C VAL A 84 -11.12 -5.47 -28.51
N ARG A 85 -11.45 -4.28 -29.00
CA ARG A 85 -12.83 -3.84 -29.28
C ARG A 85 -13.29 -4.37 -30.64
N PRO A 86 -14.61 -4.36 -30.92
CA PRO A 86 -15.12 -4.63 -32.27
C PRO A 86 -14.41 -3.75 -33.28
N HIS A 87 -14.15 -4.31 -34.48
CA HIS A 87 -13.38 -3.70 -35.57
C HIS A 87 -11.85 -3.64 -35.35
N GLY A 88 -11.31 -4.36 -34.35
CA GLY A 88 -9.86 -4.49 -34.19
C GLY A 88 -9.19 -3.31 -33.49
N GLU A 89 -9.95 -2.36 -32.93
CA GLU A 89 -9.39 -1.29 -32.14
C GLU A 89 -8.84 -1.86 -30.82
N VAL A 90 -7.57 -1.61 -30.54
CA VAL A 90 -6.91 -2.00 -29.30
C VAL A 90 -7.03 -0.87 -28.30
N GLU A 91 -7.40 -1.17 -27.08
CA GLU A 91 -7.39 -0.20 -25.98
C GLU A 91 -5.94 0.18 -25.68
N THR A 92 -5.59 1.44 -25.95
CA THR A 92 -4.20 1.93 -25.89
C THR A 92 -3.85 2.63 -24.57
N ASP A 93 -4.83 2.83 -23.71
CA ASP A 93 -4.60 3.43 -22.39
C ASP A 93 -3.67 2.53 -21.56
N ASP A 94 -2.76 3.11 -20.80
CA ASP A 94 -1.81 2.38 -19.93
C ASP A 94 -2.52 1.40 -18.97
N ASP A 95 -3.79 1.68 -18.65
CA ASP A 95 -4.66 0.86 -17.82
C ASP A 95 -5.27 -0.36 -18.55
N GLY A 96 -5.04 -0.51 -19.84
CA GLY A 96 -5.67 -1.54 -20.68
C GLY A 96 -5.03 -2.93 -20.64
N ALA A 97 -4.06 -3.17 -19.76
CA ALA A 97 -3.45 -4.50 -19.61
C ALA A 97 -4.41 -5.48 -18.93
N LEU A 98 -4.86 -6.52 -19.65
CA LEU A 98 -5.85 -7.49 -19.14
C LEU A 98 -5.38 -8.24 -17.88
N PHE A 99 -4.07 -8.41 -17.74
CA PHE A 99 -3.48 -9.10 -16.59
C PHE A 99 -2.88 -8.11 -15.59
N SER A 100 -3.73 -7.20 -15.10
CA SER A 100 -3.36 -6.17 -14.12
C SER A 100 -4.37 -6.08 -12.98
N PHE A 101 -4.00 -5.49 -11.85
CA PHE A 101 -4.95 -5.23 -10.76
C PHE A 101 -5.99 -4.18 -11.14
N GLU A 102 -5.63 -3.26 -12.03
CA GLU A 102 -6.54 -2.27 -12.58
C GLU A 102 -7.73 -2.94 -13.24
N GLU A 103 -7.48 -3.95 -14.05
CA GLU A 103 -8.52 -4.72 -14.72
C GLU A 103 -9.24 -5.68 -13.77
N TYR A 104 -8.51 -6.45 -12.95
CA TYR A 104 -9.12 -7.43 -12.03
C TYR A 104 -10.08 -6.80 -11.02
N LEU A 105 -9.77 -5.59 -10.56
CA LEU A 105 -10.51 -4.90 -9.51
C LEU A 105 -11.29 -3.69 -10.02
N SER A 106 -11.32 -3.49 -11.34
CA SER A 106 -12.05 -2.39 -11.98
C SER A 106 -11.73 -1.04 -11.33
N THR A 107 -10.43 -0.75 -11.12
CA THR A 107 -10.02 0.44 -10.37
C THR A 107 -10.47 1.73 -11.02
N LYS A 108 -10.50 1.78 -12.34
CA LYS A 108 -10.96 2.93 -13.14
C LYS A 108 -12.45 3.23 -12.89
N GLU A 109 -13.29 2.20 -12.95
CA GLU A 109 -14.72 2.32 -12.68
C GLU A 109 -15.00 2.71 -11.23
N ARG A 110 -14.13 2.31 -10.31
CA ARG A 110 -14.16 2.67 -8.90
C ARG A 110 -13.59 4.06 -8.61
N GLY A 111 -13.02 4.76 -9.60
CA GLY A 111 -12.34 6.03 -9.40
C GLY A 111 -11.09 5.93 -8.51
N ILE A 112 -10.43 4.78 -8.52
CA ILE A 112 -9.21 4.55 -7.74
C ILE A 112 -7.99 4.86 -8.61
N ILE A 113 -7.12 5.72 -8.10
CA ILE A 113 -5.84 6.05 -8.73
C ILE A 113 -4.80 5.04 -8.22
N THR A 114 -4.16 4.31 -9.12
CA THR A 114 -3.08 3.39 -8.79
C THR A 114 -1.71 4.05 -8.97
N ILE A 115 -0.79 3.76 -8.07
CA ILE A 115 0.61 4.19 -8.16
C ILE A 115 1.47 2.93 -8.16
N PRO A 116 2.29 2.71 -9.19
CA PRO A 116 3.11 1.51 -9.30
C PRO A 116 4.04 1.30 -8.11
N ALA A 117 4.41 0.05 -7.85
CA ALA A 117 5.43 -0.28 -6.87
C ALA A 117 6.74 0.46 -7.16
N LYS A 118 7.50 0.79 -6.12
CA LYS A 118 8.77 1.53 -6.20
C LYS A 118 8.67 3.01 -6.60
N HIS A 119 7.48 3.55 -6.82
CA HIS A 119 7.30 4.98 -7.09
C HIS A 119 6.90 5.71 -5.81
N PRO A 120 7.73 6.63 -5.28
CA PRO A 120 7.37 7.49 -4.17
C PRO A 120 6.16 8.38 -4.51
N LEU A 121 5.42 8.77 -3.48
CA LEU A 121 4.45 9.84 -3.54
C LEU A 121 4.98 11.03 -2.76
N ASP A 122 4.91 12.22 -3.34
CA ASP A 122 5.33 13.44 -2.67
C ASP A 122 4.13 14.31 -2.32
N HIS A 123 4.10 14.80 -1.09
CA HIS A 123 3.14 15.80 -0.62
C HIS A 123 3.90 16.96 0.04
N GLY A 124 4.30 17.94 -0.75
CA GLY A 124 5.17 19.02 -0.31
C GLY A 124 6.52 18.49 0.17
N ALA A 125 6.86 18.72 1.43
CA ALA A 125 8.08 18.22 2.05
C ALA A 125 7.95 16.81 2.67
N LEU A 126 6.81 16.14 2.49
CA LEU A 126 6.57 14.79 2.97
C LEU A 126 6.66 13.79 1.81
N THR A 127 7.57 12.85 1.91
CA THR A 127 7.65 11.70 0.99
C THR A 127 6.89 10.51 1.59
N ILE A 128 6.01 9.92 0.81
CA ILE A 128 5.18 8.78 1.21
C ILE A 128 5.62 7.55 0.42
N LEU A 129 5.96 6.50 1.15
CA LEU A 129 6.54 5.27 0.62
C LEU A 129 5.78 4.05 1.15
N HIS A 130 5.78 2.94 0.39
CA HIS A 130 5.41 1.67 1.01
C HIS A 130 6.46 1.27 2.05
N GLY A 131 7.75 1.36 1.74
CA GLY A 131 8.86 1.04 2.64
C GLY A 131 9.79 -0.05 2.09
N ASP A 132 9.46 -0.64 0.96
CA ASP A 132 10.29 -1.60 0.23
C ASP A 132 11.08 -0.95 -0.92
N GLU A 133 10.94 0.36 -1.13
CA GLU A 133 11.64 1.12 -2.16
C GLU A 133 13.16 1.13 -1.96
N TRP A 134 13.62 1.09 -0.72
CA TRP A 134 15.05 1.00 -0.43
C TRP A 134 15.62 -0.40 -0.70
N GLN A 135 16.84 -0.46 -1.18
CA GLN A 135 17.53 -1.67 -1.65
C GLN A 135 17.47 -2.88 -0.70
N ARG A 136 17.35 -2.67 0.60
CA ARG A 136 17.29 -3.75 1.61
C ARG A 136 16.00 -3.74 2.43
N GLY A 137 14.95 -3.10 1.95
CA GLY A 137 13.70 -2.99 2.67
C GLY A 137 13.85 -2.43 4.10
N MET A 138 12.76 -2.34 4.82
CA MET A 138 12.75 -1.92 6.24
C MET A 138 12.29 -3.03 7.18
N SER A 139 12.07 -4.23 6.67
CA SER A 139 11.67 -5.39 7.45
C SER A 139 12.64 -5.65 8.61
N ASN A 140 12.11 -6.07 9.75
CA ASN A 140 12.86 -6.36 10.97
C ASN A 140 13.46 -5.16 11.73
N SER A 141 13.18 -3.93 11.34
CA SER A 141 13.59 -2.76 12.12
C SER A 141 12.86 -2.71 13.48
N VAL A 142 13.59 -2.38 14.54
CA VAL A 142 13.00 -2.14 15.87
C VAL A 142 12.15 -0.87 15.86
N ASN A 143 12.62 0.17 15.18
CA ASN A 143 11.90 1.42 14.95
C ASN A 143 11.96 1.74 13.45
N PRO A 144 10.92 1.38 12.68
CA PRO A 144 10.91 1.63 11.24
C PRO A 144 10.98 3.11 10.87
N ALA A 145 10.36 3.99 11.64
CA ALA A 145 10.43 5.43 11.40
C ALA A 145 11.87 5.95 11.52
N ARG A 146 12.63 5.48 12.53
CA ARG A 146 14.05 5.82 12.64
C ARG A 146 14.86 5.28 11.47
N THR A 147 14.53 4.10 10.99
CA THR A 147 15.20 3.52 9.82
C THR A 147 14.91 4.34 8.57
N ALA A 148 13.67 4.81 8.39
CA ALA A 148 13.31 5.72 7.30
C ALA A 148 14.12 7.01 7.36
N TYR A 149 14.21 7.64 8.54
CA TYR A 149 15.04 8.84 8.75
C TYR A 149 16.51 8.59 8.39
N LEU A 150 17.10 7.50 8.88
CA LEU A 150 18.51 7.20 8.63
C LEU A 150 18.82 7.01 7.13
N ARG A 151 17.86 6.59 6.34
CA ARG A 151 18.01 6.38 4.90
C ARG A 151 17.65 7.59 4.06
N GLY A 152 16.49 8.21 4.33
CA GLY A 152 15.98 9.34 3.56
C GLY A 152 16.53 10.69 3.97
N LYS A 153 16.78 10.90 5.28
CA LYS A 153 17.18 12.18 5.88
C LYS A 153 16.14 13.30 5.70
N GLU A 154 14.93 12.95 5.34
CA GLU A 154 13.81 13.84 5.06
C GLU A 154 12.56 13.34 5.75
N CYS A 155 11.50 14.18 5.81
CA CYS A 155 10.23 13.76 6.36
C CYS A 155 9.59 12.65 5.51
N ALA A 156 9.23 11.54 6.14
CA ALA A 156 8.68 10.40 5.42
C ALA A 156 7.57 9.68 6.21
N LEU A 157 6.54 9.24 5.49
CA LEU A 157 5.54 8.29 5.98
C LEU A 157 5.76 6.96 5.26
N VAL A 158 5.90 5.88 6.03
CA VAL A 158 6.15 4.53 5.51
C VAL A 158 5.18 3.49 6.11
N ALA A 159 4.99 2.38 5.40
CA ALA A 159 4.25 1.20 5.85
C ALA A 159 5.17 -0.04 5.91
N HIS A 160 4.82 -1.16 5.27
CA HIS A 160 5.60 -2.38 5.07
C HIS A 160 6.08 -3.11 6.34
N SER A 161 6.47 -2.37 7.38
CA SER A 161 7.03 -2.96 8.60
C SER A 161 5.98 -3.42 9.61
N HIS A 162 4.71 -3.10 9.37
CA HIS A 162 3.55 -3.46 10.21
C HIS A 162 3.64 -2.94 11.65
N VAL A 163 4.47 -1.93 11.91
CA VAL A 163 4.72 -1.38 13.25
C VAL A 163 4.50 0.13 13.24
N THR A 164 3.59 0.60 14.07
CA THR A 164 3.41 2.04 14.31
C THR A 164 4.60 2.58 15.08
N SER A 165 5.30 3.54 14.50
CA SER A 165 6.41 4.24 15.16
C SER A 165 6.56 5.67 14.64
N GLU A 166 7.25 6.49 15.40
CA GLU A 166 7.63 7.84 15.06
C GLU A 166 9.09 8.10 15.47
N HIS A 167 9.76 8.94 14.73
CA HIS A 167 11.12 9.36 15.02
C HIS A 167 11.38 10.77 14.50
N THR A 168 11.87 11.65 15.38
CA THR A 168 12.16 13.04 15.07
C THR A 168 13.62 13.35 15.40
N GLU A 169 14.30 14.00 14.49
CA GLU A 169 15.66 14.51 14.66
C GLU A 169 15.77 15.95 14.19
N GLN A 170 16.61 16.72 14.84
CA GLN A 170 16.93 18.06 14.40
C GLN A 170 18.19 18.04 13.52
N SER A 171 18.10 18.64 12.35
CA SER A 171 19.27 18.81 11.48
C SER A 171 20.26 19.82 12.10
N MET A 172 21.49 19.84 11.64
CA MET A 172 22.50 20.83 12.07
C MET A 172 22.09 22.29 11.81
N ARG A 173 21.12 22.52 10.94
CA ARG A 173 20.57 23.85 10.62
C ARG A 173 19.29 24.18 11.41
N GLY A 174 18.94 23.36 12.41
CA GLY A 174 17.77 23.57 13.24
C GLY A 174 16.44 23.11 12.61
N VAL A 175 16.44 22.50 11.43
CA VAL A 175 15.24 21.98 10.78
C VAL A 175 14.86 20.65 11.42
N MET A 176 13.62 20.54 11.87
CA MET A 176 13.06 19.28 12.40
C MET A 176 12.68 18.36 11.26
N VAL A 177 13.14 17.13 11.31
CA VAL A 177 12.80 16.06 10.36
C VAL A 177 12.13 14.96 11.13
N THR A 178 10.90 14.63 10.76
CA THR A 178 10.13 13.56 11.40
C THR A 178 9.75 12.50 10.37
N CYS A 179 9.93 11.25 10.77
CA CYS A 179 9.46 10.10 10.01
C CYS A 179 8.41 9.32 10.81
N TRP A 180 7.47 8.74 10.10
CA TRP A 180 6.39 7.91 10.66
C TRP A 180 6.35 6.56 9.96
N SER A 181 6.04 5.52 10.72
CA SER A 181 5.69 4.21 10.19
C SER A 181 4.28 3.88 10.63
N SER A 182 3.39 3.61 9.67
CA SER A 182 2.03 3.16 9.96
C SER A 182 2.02 1.70 10.43
N GLY A 183 1.04 1.33 11.25
CA GLY A 183 0.71 -0.08 11.50
C GLY A 183 0.08 -0.75 10.29
N CYS A 184 -0.40 -1.96 10.46
CA CYS A 184 -1.11 -2.71 9.41
C CYS A 184 -2.59 -2.90 9.76
N LEU A 185 -3.35 -3.49 8.83
CA LEU A 185 -4.73 -3.94 9.06
C LEU A 185 -4.89 -5.45 8.77
N CYS A 186 -3.78 -6.16 8.57
CA CYS A 186 -3.76 -7.60 8.30
C CYS A 186 -3.83 -8.43 9.59
N ASN A 187 -3.87 -9.77 9.45
CA ASN A 187 -3.71 -10.68 10.58
C ASN A 187 -2.35 -10.45 11.26
N LEU A 188 -2.35 -10.19 12.56
CA LEU A 188 -1.14 -9.93 13.34
C LEU A 188 -0.29 -11.16 13.60
N HIS A 189 -0.88 -12.36 13.51
CA HIS A 189 -0.20 -13.63 13.82
C HIS A 189 -0.37 -14.65 12.70
N PRO A 190 0.16 -14.37 11.50
CA PRO A 190 0.11 -15.34 10.41
C PRO A 190 0.97 -16.56 10.74
N GLU A 191 0.69 -17.70 10.10
CA GLU A 191 1.39 -18.97 10.38
C GLU A 191 2.91 -18.90 10.17
N TRP A 192 3.35 -18.09 9.20
CA TRP A 192 4.77 -17.89 8.90
C TRP A 192 5.48 -16.89 9.81
N ALA A 193 4.75 -16.12 10.62
CA ALA A 193 5.30 -15.20 11.60
C ALA A 193 4.42 -15.15 12.86
N PRO A 194 4.28 -16.27 13.61
CA PRO A 194 3.36 -16.34 14.74
C PRO A 194 3.80 -15.49 15.93
N ILE A 195 5.09 -15.20 16.04
CA ILE A 195 5.66 -14.31 17.04
C ILE A 195 6.30 -13.13 16.33
N ASN A 196 5.72 -11.97 16.50
CA ASN A 196 6.19 -10.73 15.88
C ASN A 196 5.81 -9.52 16.76
N LYS A 197 6.15 -8.32 16.31
CA LYS A 197 5.86 -7.04 16.98
C LYS A 197 4.84 -6.18 16.22
N TRP A 198 4.10 -6.78 15.31
CA TRP A 198 3.11 -6.08 14.49
C TRP A 198 1.99 -5.51 15.32
N ASN A 199 1.43 -4.43 14.86
CA ASN A 199 0.24 -3.85 15.46
C ASN A 199 -0.69 -3.26 14.40
N HIS A 200 -1.97 -3.30 14.68
CA HIS A 200 -2.93 -2.54 13.88
C HIS A 200 -2.73 -1.05 14.08
N GLY A 201 -2.82 -0.30 13.00
CA GLY A 201 -2.68 1.14 13.03
C GLY A 201 -3.18 1.82 11.77
N VAL A 202 -3.49 3.09 11.92
CA VAL A 202 -3.92 3.98 10.85
C VAL A 202 -3.25 5.33 11.02
N THR A 203 -2.95 5.97 9.92
CA THR A 203 -2.34 7.30 9.91
C THR A 203 -3.30 8.29 9.28
N ARG A 204 -3.55 9.41 9.95
CA ARG A 204 -4.29 10.53 9.39
C ARG A 204 -3.31 11.61 8.97
N LEU A 205 -3.32 11.93 7.69
CA LEU A 205 -2.64 13.10 7.12
C LEU A 205 -3.67 14.22 6.99
N THR A 206 -3.43 15.32 7.66
CA THR A 206 -4.21 16.56 7.46
C THR A 206 -3.41 17.45 6.52
N THR A 207 -4.05 17.88 5.44
CA THR A 207 -3.46 18.75 4.41
C THR A 207 -4.03 20.16 4.53
N GLY A 208 -3.24 21.17 4.18
CA GLY A 208 -3.63 22.57 4.24
C GLY A 208 -2.42 23.47 3.96
N HIS A 209 -2.39 24.67 4.55
CA HIS A 209 -1.21 25.54 4.45
C HIS A 209 0.02 24.87 5.06
N GLU A 210 -0.18 24.12 6.15
CA GLU A 210 0.78 23.22 6.75
C GLU A 210 0.15 21.82 6.83
N TRP A 211 0.96 20.77 6.69
CA TRP A 211 0.50 19.39 6.86
C TRP A 211 0.85 18.87 8.25
N SER A 212 0.04 17.94 8.74
CA SER A 212 0.32 17.25 10.01
C SER A 212 -0.03 15.77 9.92
N ILE A 213 0.69 14.95 10.68
CA ILE A 213 0.45 13.52 10.77
C ILE A 213 0.03 13.16 12.19
N ASP A 214 -1.08 12.40 12.27
CA ASP A 214 -1.58 11.76 13.48
C ASP A 214 -1.51 10.25 13.27
N ASN A 215 -0.49 9.62 13.85
CA ASN A 215 -0.16 8.21 13.64
C ASN A 215 -0.68 7.38 14.82
N ARG A 216 -1.75 6.62 14.61
CA ARG A 216 -2.53 5.97 15.66
C ARG A 216 -2.44 4.46 15.63
N ARG A 217 -2.38 3.86 16.80
CA ARG A 217 -2.57 2.41 16.96
C ARG A 217 -4.05 2.08 17.07
N ILE A 218 -4.39 0.87 16.67
CA ILE A 218 -5.72 0.31 16.90
C ILE A 218 -5.56 -0.87 17.85
N HIS A 219 -6.26 -0.84 18.97
CA HIS A 219 -6.26 -1.91 19.96
C HIS A 219 -7.68 -2.29 20.34
N GLY A 220 -8.01 -3.59 20.25
CA GLY A 220 -9.37 -4.07 20.53
C GLY A 220 -10.45 -3.39 19.68
N GLY A 221 -10.15 -3.03 18.43
CA GLY A 221 -11.06 -2.33 17.52
C GLY A 221 -11.24 -0.84 17.81
N LYS A 222 -10.45 -0.26 18.72
CA LYS A 222 -10.50 1.16 19.07
C LYS A 222 -9.19 1.84 18.69
N VAL A 223 -9.30 3.03 18.10
CA VAL A 223 -8.14 3.90 17.82
C VAL A 223 -7.68 4.53 19.13
N ALA A 224 -6.39 4.38 19.45
CA ALA A 224 -5.74 4.90 20.65
C ALA A 224 -4.73 5.99 20.30
#